data_58d3aac26185c2b0f5db732440cc4375
#
_entry.id   58d3aac26185c2b0f5db732440cc4375
#
_cell.length_a   1.000
_cell.length_b   1.000
_cell.length_c   1.000
_cell.angle_alpha   90.00
_cell.angle_beta   90.00
_cell.angle_gamma   90.00
#
_symmetry.space_group_name_H-M   'P 1'
#
loop_
_entity.id
_entity.type
_entity.pdbx_description
1 polymer ?
#
loop_
_entity_poly.entity_id
_entity_poly.type
_entity_poly.pdbx_seq_one_letter_code
_entity_poly.pdbx_strand_id
1 'polypeptide(L)'
;SGKTPLQENLDKVGHALARAAFIIVAVIVAFGLFRGQPFIEMILFGIALAVAVVPEALPAVVTISLAIGVQRMVKRNALVRRLPAVETLGSTTVICSDKTGTLTKDEMTVRKIYVQGETLDVSGAGYEPHGQFSIAGNSVEPSESLKQLVRGATLASDAHIVHGESDNRWHVKGDPTEGALVVAAAKAGFRKIELDKSYPRVNEIPFTSETKRMTTLHTMDGRVVA
;
A
#
# COMPACT_ATOMS: atom_id res chain seq x y z
N SER A 1 5.97 -17.68 16.08
CA SER A 1 6.74 -17.10 14.96
C SER A 1 7.77 -18.14 14.54
N GLY A 2 7.61 -18.72 13.34
CA GLY A 2 8.55 -19.71 12.80
C GLY A 2 9.91 -19.08 12.47
N LYS A 3 10.94 -19.92 12.41
CA LYS A 3 12.26 -19.52 11.93
C LYS A 3 12.18 -19.17 10.43
N THR A 4 13.04 -18.25 10.00
CA THR A 4 13.15 -17.92 8.57
C THR A 4 13.97 -19.00 7.83
N PRO A 5 13.83 -19.14 6.49
CA PRO A 5 14.61 -20.09 5.71
C PRO A 5 16.13 -19.92 5.89
N LEU A 6 16.62 -18.70 6.02
CA LEU A 6 18.04 -18.40 6.29
C LEU A 6 18.45 -18.91 7.67
N GLN A 7 17.64 -18.67 8.71
CA GLN A 7 17.92 -19.17 10.06
C GLN A 7 17.97 -20.70 10.11
N GLU A 8 17.06 -21.38 9.41
CA GLU A 8 17.08 -22.84 9.31
C GLU A 8 18.34 -23.36 8.60
N ASN A 9 18.74 -22.69 7.51
CA ASN A 9 19.95 -23.05 6.79
C ASN A 9 21.22 -22.79 7.62
N LEU A 10 21.27 -21.66 8.35
CA LEU A 10 22.37 -21.34 9.24
C LEU A 10 22.49 -22.35 10.39
N ASP A 11 21.37 -22.76 10.97
CA ASP A 11 21.33 -23.81 12.00
C ASP A 11 21.88 -25.13 11.42
N LYS A 12 21.50 -25.53 10.20
CA LYS A 12 22.01 -26.74 9.55
C LYS A 12 23.53 -26.67 9.33
N VAL A 13 24.02 -25.53 8.82
CA VAL A 13 25.46 -25.30 8.63
C VAL A 13 26.19 -25.32 9.97
N GLY A 14 25.66 -24.63 11.00
CA GLY A 14 26.22 -24.63 12.35
C GLY A 14 26.36 -26.06 12.94
N HIS A 15 25.29 -26.85 12.83
CA HIS A 15 25.32 -28.25 13.28
C HIS A 15 26.27 -29.14 12.47
N ALA A 16 26.41 -28.89 11.16
CA ALA A 16 27.37 -29.62 10.33
C ALA A 16 28.81 -29.29 10.71
N LEU A 17 29.13 -28.02 10.91
CA LEU A 17 30.44 -27.56 11.37
C LEU A 17 30.75 -28.08 12.77
N ALA A 18 29.81 -28.02 13.71
CA ALA A 18 30.01 -28.56 15.05
C ALA A 18 30.30 -30.07 15.03
N ARG A 19 29.55 -30.83 14.22
CA ARG A 19 29.83 -32.28 14.07
C ARG A 19 31.21 -32.55 13.46
N ALA A 20 31.59 -31.84 12.40
CA ALA A 20 32.89 -31.96 11.80
C ALA A 20 34.03 -31.64 12.78
N ALA A 21 33.86 -30.50 13.52
CA ALA A 21 34.80 -30.12 14.56
C ALA A 21 34.95 -31.18 15.65
N PHE A 22 33.85 -31.73 16.14
CA PHE A 22 33.84 -32.76 17.16
C PHE A 22 34.62 -34.02 16.70
N ILE A 23 34.42 -34.45 15.45
CA ILE A 23 35.15 -35.59 14.86
C ILE A 23 36.63 -35.29 14.79
N ILE A 24 37.00 -34.09 14.30
CA ILE A 24 38.42 -33.70 14.18
C ILE A 24 39.10 -33.66 15.55
N VAL A 25 38.43 -33.03 16.53
CA VAL A 25 38.93 -32.95 17.91
C VAL A 25 39.11 -34.38 18.50
N ALA A 26 38.11 -35.24 18.33
CA ALA A 26 38.16 -36.59 18.81
C ALA A 26 39.36 -37.38 18.22
N VAL A 27 39.60 -37.24 16.90
CA VAL A 27 40.72 -37.85 16.21
C VAL A 27 42.09 -37.34 16.73
N ILE A 28 42.18 -35.99 16.90
CA ILE A 28 43.43 -35.37 17.38
C ILE A 28 43.73 -35.81 18.82
N VAL A 29 42.74 -35.80 19.70
CA VAL A 29 42.89 -36.23 21.09
C VAL A 29 43.26 -37.69 21.17
N ALA A 30 42.58 -38.57 20.42
CA ALA A 30 42.89 -39.99 20.36
C ALA A 30 44.34 -40.25 19.90
N PHE A 31 44.76 -39.55 18.83
CA PHE A 31 46.12 -39.66 18.32
C PHE A 31 47.19 -39.13 19.30
N GLY A 32 46.90 -38.02 20.01
CA GLY A 32 47.77 -37.49 21.04
C GLY A 32 47.98 -38.45 22.22
N LEU A 33 46.87 -39.04 22.69
CA LEU A 33 46.91 -40.07 23.73
C LEU A 33 47.70 -41.31 23.29
N PHE A 34 47.49 -41.71 22.04
CA PHE A 34 48.26 -42.86 21.47
C PHE A 34 49.77 -42.61 21.41
N ARG A 35 50.18 -41.34 21.27
CA ARG A 35 51.58 -40.90 21.32
C ARG A 35 52.14 -40.71 22.74
N GLY A 36 51.35 -41.01 23.76
CA GLY A 36 51.77 -40.91 25.14
C GLY A 36 51.67 -39.52 25.76
N GLN A 37 50.93 -38.61 25.15
CA GLN A 37 50.68 -37.27 25.75
C GLN A 37 49.79 -37.40 27.00
N PRO A 38 49.95 -36.49 28.00
CA PRO A 38 49.13 -36.52 29.21
C PRO A 38 47.65 -36.32 28.90
N PHE A 39 46.79 -37.14 29.48
CA PHE A 39 45.35 -37.15 29.25
C PHE A 39 44.70 -35.77 29.49
N ILE A 40 45.10 -35.12 30.59
CA ILE A 40 44.54 -33.80 30.98
C ILE A 40 44.90 -32.73 29.94
N GLU A 41 46.12 -32.72 29.43
CA GLU A 41 46.57 -31.76 28.41
C GLU A 41 45.81 -31.96 27.09
N MET A 42 45.59 -33.19 26.69
CA MET A 42 44.83 -33.51 25.48
C MET A 42 43.35 -33.13 25.57
N ILE A 43 42.72 -33.27 26.74
CA ILE A 43 41.37 -32.81 26.96
C ILE A 43 41.28 -31.26 26.91
N LEU A 44 42.20 -30.58 27.61
CA LEU A 44 42.24 -29.11 27.61
C LEU A 44 42.44 -28.57 26.18
N PHE A 45 43.35 -29.18 25.43
CA PHE A 45 43.59 -28.84 24.03
C PHE A 45 42.35 -29.11 23.17
N GLY A 46 41.68 -30.26 23.36
CA GLY A 46 40.45 -30.59 22.66
C GLY A 46 39.30 -29.60 22.91
N ILE A 47 39.11 -29.19 24.17
CA ILE A 47 38.13 -28.16 24.54
C ILE A 47 38.48 -26.83 23.89
N ALA A 48 39.74 -26.39 23.97
CA ALA A 48 40.18 -25.13 23.37
C ALA A 48 39.93 -25.11 21.85
N LEU A 49 40.25 -26.23 21.17
CA LEU A 49 40.02 -26.39 19.73
C LEU A 49 38.51 -26.42 19.39
N ALA A 50 37.70 -27.10 20.20
CA ALA A 50 36.25 -27.18 20.00
C ALA A 50 35.60 -25.78 20.09
N VAL A 51 36.01 -24.96 21.06
CA VAL A 51 35.55 -23.58 21.21
C VAL A 51 36.01 -22.72 20.02
N ALA A 52 37.26 -22.87 19.55
CA ALA A 52 37.80 -22.07 18.46
C ALA A 52 37.10 -22.31 17.10
N VAL A 53 36.45 -23.48 16.91
CA VAL A 53 35.76 -23.81 15.65
C VAL A 53 34.33 -23.32 15.61
N VAL A 54 33.75 -22.90 16.74
CA VAL A 54 32.36 -22.36 16.78
C VAL A 54 32.32 -21.00 16.11
N PRO A 55 31.55 -20.82 15.03
CA PRO A 55 31.48 -19.54 14.32
C PRO A 55 30.55 -18.55 15.05
N GLU A 56 30.98 -18.03 16.20
CA GLU A 56 30.19 -17.12 17.06
C GLU A 56 29.77 -15.81 16.36
N ALA A 57 30.55 -15.37 15.37
CA ALA A 57 30.29 -14.14 14.63
C ALA A 57 29.14 -14.27 13.61
N LEU A 58 28.72 -15.48 13.24
CA LEU A 58 27.77 -15.70 12.16
C LEU A 58 26.39 -15.03 12.39
N PRO A 59 25.75 -15.16 13.57
CA PRO A 59 24.49 -14.46 13.85
C PRO A 59 24.62 -12.94 13.82
N ALA A 60 25.75 -12.41 14.28
CA ALA A 60 26.02 -10.97 14.28
C ALA A 60 26.16 -10.42 12.85
N VAL A 61 26.92 -11.10 12.00
CA VAL A 61 27.10 -10.73 10.58
C VAL A 61 25.74 -10.72 9.84
N VAL A 62 24.91 -11.73 10.06
CA VAL A 62 23.56 -11.79 9.45
C VAL A 62 22.69 -10.62 9.91
N THR A 63 22.69 -10.34 11.21
CA THR A 63 21.89 -9.23 11.77
C THR A 63 22.34 -7.88 11.19
N ILE A 64 23.66 -7.65 11.10
CA ILE A 64 24.22 -6.43 10.50
C ILE A 64 23.85 -6.34 9.03
N SER A 65 23.97 -7.43 8.28
CA SER A 65 23.60 -7.45 6.85
C SER A 65 22.13 -7.12 6.62
N LEU A 66 21.24 -7.69 7.42
CA LEU A 66 19.80 -7.39 7.36
C LEU A 66 19.53 -5.92 7.74
N ALA A 67 20.21 -5.38 8.77
CA ALA A 67 20.07 -3.97 9.16
C ALA A 67 20.49 -3.00 8.04
N ILE A 68 21.61 -3.29 7.34
CA ILE A 68 22.03 -2.54 6.16
C ILE A 68 20.97 -2.65 5.03
N GLY A 69 20.39 -3.82 4.85
CA GLY A 69 19.28 -4.04 3.90
C GLY A 69 18.10 -3.15 4.21
N VAL A 70 17.63 -3.11 5.47
CA VAL A 70 16.56 -2.21 5.93
C VAL A 70 16.91 -0.76 5.63
N GLN A 71 18.13 -0.31 5.97
CA GLN A 71 18.55 1.06 5.73
C GLN A 71 18.47 1.45 4.23
N ARG A 72 18.85 0.55 3.34
CA ARG A 72 18.74 0.75 1.89
C ARG A 72 17.28 0.81 1.43
N MET A 73 16.40 0.00 2.01
CA MET A 73 14.96 -0.01 1.69
C MET A 73 14.29 1.29 2.15
N VAL A 74 14.60 1.77 3.36
CA VAL A 74 14.08 3.06 3.86
C VAL A 74 14.46 4.22 2.95
N LYS A 75 15.70 4.25 2.42
CA LYS A 75 16.11 5.26 1.43
C LYS A 75 15.31 5.22 0.13
N ARG A 76 14.60 4.12 -0.15
CA ARG A 76 13.69 3.93 -1.28
C ARG A 76 12.20 4.00 -0.89
N ASN A 77 11.90 4.64 0.25
CA ASN A 77 10.55 4.80 0.80
C ASN A 77 9.84 3.47 1.14
N ALA A 78 10.59 2.38 1.31
CA ALA A 78 10.05 1.10 1.73
C ALA A 78 10.25 0.94 3.25
N LEU A 79 9.18 1.12 4.02
CA LEU A 79 9.20 1.00 5.47
C LEU A 79 9.11 -0.46 5.90
N VAL A 80 10.18 -0.99 6.49
CA VAL A 80 10.22 -2.34 7.04
C VAL A 80 10.23 -2.28 8.57
N ARG A 81 9.26 -2.93 9.20
CA ARG A 81 9.09 -2.94 10.66
C ARG A 81 9.78 -4.13 11.35
N ARG A 82 10.16 -5.17 10.63
CA ARG A 82 10.76 -6.40 11.17
C ARG A 82 11.91 -6.85 10.29
N LEU A 83 13.09 -7.10 10.87
CA LEU A 83 14.28 -7.58 10.15
C LEU A 83 14.03 -8.85 9.31
N PRO A 84 13.31 -9.88 9.83
CA PRO A 84 13.03 -11.08 9.04
C PRO A 84 12.23 -10.82 7.75
N ALA A 85 11.46 -9.72 7.67
CA ALA A 85 10.70 -9.39 6.48
C ALA A 85 11.59 -9.05 5.27
N VAL A 86 12.81 -8.51 5.51
CA VAL A 86 13.79 -8.22 4.44
C VAL A 86 14.28 -9.52 3.80
N GLU A 87 14.55 -10.51 4.63
CA GLU A 87 14.97 -11.84 4.16
C GLU A 87 13.85 -12.53 3.35
N THR A 88 12.63 -12.54 3.90
CA THR A 88 11.48 -13.13 3.22
C THR A 88 11.23 -12.46 1.87
N LEU A 89 11.33 -11.12 1.80
CA LEU A 89 11.19 -10.39 0.55
C LEU A 89 12.27 -10.76 -0.46
N GLY A 90 13.53 -10.93 0.00
CA GLY A 90 14.66 -11.32 -0.86
C GLY A 90 14.57 -12.74 -1.41
N SER A 91 13.84 -13.64 -0.75
CA SER A 91 13.63 -15.04 -1.16
C SER A 91 12.29 -15.26 -1.88
N THR A 92 11.49 -14.22 -2.08
CA THR A 92 10.18 -14.33 -2.73
C THR A 92 10.33 -14.59 -4.22
N THR A 93 9.67 -15.63 -4.72
CA THR A 93 9.63 -15.99 -6.14
C THR A 93 8.32 -15.62 -6.82
N VAL A 94 7.26 -15.36 -6.06
CA VAL A 94 5.93 -14.97 -6.55
C VAL A 94 5.44 -13.77 -5.77
N ILE A 95 5.00 -12.74 -6.50
CA ILE A 95 4.41 -11.53 -5.91
C ILE A 95 2.94 -11.48 -6.31
N CYS A 96 2.05 -11.56 -5.32
CA CYS A 96 0.61 -11.34 -5.50
C CYS A 96 0.29 -9.89 -5.12
N SER A 97 -0.16 -9.09 -6.08
CA SER A 97 -0.49 -7.69 -5.86
C SER A 97 -1.98 -7.47 -6.07
N ASP A 98 -2.62 -6.75 -5.15
CA ASP A 98 -3.96 -6.22 -5.38
C ASP A 98 -3.90 -5.10 -6.42
N LYS A 99 -4.97 -4.93 -7.18
CA LYS A 99 -5.06 -3.90 -8.22
C LYS A 99 -5.28 -2.52 -7.59
N THR A 100 -6.30 -2.42 -6.74
CA THR A 100 -6.80 -1.12 -6.26
C THR A 100 -5.91 -0.52 -5.17
N GLY A 101 -5.48 0.72 -5.35
CA GLY A 101 -4.58 1.41 -4.41
C GLY A 101 -3.13 0.91 -4.39
N THR A 102 -2.80 -0.11 -5.21
CA THR A 102 -1.43 -0.64 -5.35
C THR A 102 -0.90 -0.45 -6.77
N LEU A 103 -1.61 -0.97 -7.75
CA LEU A 103 -1.28 -0.79 -9.19
C LEU A 103 -1.98 0.44 -9.77
N THR A 104 -3.05 0.91 -9.13
CA THR A 104 -3.80 2.12 -9.49
C THR A 104 -3.68 3.14 -8.37
N LYS A 105 -3.95 4.40 -8.70
CA LYS A 105 -3.91 5.52 -7.73
C LYS A 105 -5.13 5.58 -6.80
N ASP A 106 -6.08 4.66 -6.95
CA ASP A 106 -7.39 4.70 -6.27
C ASP A 106 -8.15 6.01 -6.53
N GLU A 107 -7.96 6.57 -7.72
CA GLU A 107 -8.65 7.77 -8.19
C GLU A 107 -9.72 7.38 -9.20
N MET A 108 -10.93 7.89 -8.99
CA MET A 108 -12.03 7.75 -9.93
C MET A 108 -12.15 9.02 -10.77
N THR A 109 -12.46 8.87 -12.05
CA THR A 109 -12.62 10.01 -12.96
C THR A 109 -13.82 9.75 -13.88
N VAL A 110 -14.75 10.70 -13.93
CA VAL A 110 -15.82 10.70 -14.93
C VAL A 110 -15.21 10.98 -16.30
N ARG A 111 -15.33 10.05 -17.21
CA ARG A 111 -14.81 10.16 -18.59
C ARG A 111 -15.88 10.42 -19.61
N LYS A 112 -17.10 9.91 -19.36
CA LYS A 112 -18.24 10.06 -20.26
C LYS A 112 -19.50 10.32 -19.46
N ILE A 113 -20.37 11.18 -20.00
CA ILE A 113 -21.71 11.46 -19.47
C ILE A 113 -22.70 11.25 -20.61
N TYR A 114 -23.74 10.46 -20.35
CA TYR A 114 -24.84 10.31 -21.28
C TYR A 114 -26.03 11.11 -20.76
N VAL A 115 -26.52 12.06 -21.57
CA VAL A 115 -27.67 12.91 -21.25
C VAL A 115 -28.41 13.29 -22.51
N GLN A 116 -29.75 13.22 -22.49
CA GLN A 116 -30.63 13.59 -23.61
C GLN A 116 -30.29 12.92 -24.96
N GLY A 117 -29.86 11.66 -24.94
CA GLY A 117 -29.53 10.93 -26.16
C GLY A 117 -28.10 11.15 -26.68
N GLU A 118 -27.34 12.05 -26.05
CA GLU A 118 -25.97 12.37 -26.45
C GLU A 118 -24.95 11.87 -25.42
N THR A 119 -23.77 11.48 -25.90
CA THR A 119 -22.62 11.11 -25.05
C THR A 119 -21.59 12.22 -25.12
N LEU A 120 -21.30 12.80 -23.97
CA LEU A 120 -20.25 13.80 -23.81
C LEU A 120 -18.99 13.14 -23.26
N ASP A 121 -17.85 13.45 -23.84
CA ASP A 121 -16.54 13.12 -23.27
C ASP A 121 -16.14 14.22 -22.29
N VAL A 122 -15.53 13.82 -21.16
CA VAL A 122 -15.06 14.75 -20.12
C VAL A 122 -13.54 14.65 -20.06
N SER A 123 -12.85 15.77 -20.34
CA SER A 123 -11.41 15.85 -20.30
C SER A 123 -10.86 16.04 -18.87
N GLY A 124 -9.53 15.90 -18.72
CA GLY A 124 -8.83 15.96 -17.43
C GLY A 124 -8.85 14.61 -16.72
N ALA A 125 -7.93 14.42 -15.79
CA ALA A 125 -7.75 13.18 -15.02
C ALA A 125 -7.61 13.50 -13.52
N GLY A 126 -7.90 12.51 -12.68
CA GLY A 126 -7.84 12.68 -11.23
C GLY A 126 -8.87 13.67 -10.71
N TYR A 127 -8.52 14.36 -9.63
CA TYR A 127 -9.44 15.23 -8.90
C TYR A 127 -9.28 16.72 -9.22
N GLU A 128 -8.51 17.05 -10.25
CA GLU A 128 -8.39 18.44 -10.68
C GLU A 128 -9.71 18.96 -11.28
N PRO A 129 -10.25 20.08 -10.77
CA PRO A 129 -11.56 20.58 -11.18
C PRO A 129 -11.54 21.35 -12.52
N HIS A 130 -10.50 21.15 -13.32
CA HIS A 130 -10.34 21.77 -14.65
C HIS A 130 -10.53 20.71 -15.74
N GLY A 131 -11.27 21.10 -16.78
CA GLY A 131 -11.54 20.22 -17.90
C GLY A 131 -12.63 20.80 -18.80
N GLN A 132 -12.91 20.11 -19.91
CA GLN A 132 -13.89 20.52 -20.91
C GLN A 132 -14.81 19.35 -21.24
N PHE A 133 -16.01 19.69 -21.70
CA PHE A 133 -16.96 18.74 -22.26
C PHE A 133 -16.86 18.78 -23.78
N SER A 134 -16.93 17.62 -24.42
CA SER A 134 -16.88 17.53 -25.89
C SER A 134 -17.84 16.47 -26.41
N ILE A 135 -18.38 16.70 -27.61
CA ILE A 135 -19.19 15.76 -28.38
C ILE A 135 -18.45 15.49 -29.70
N ALA A 136 -18.15 14.22 -29.97
CA ALA A 136 -17.41 13.83 -31.18
C ALA A 136 -16.10 14.64 -31.41
N GLY A 137 -15.40 15.01 -30.30
CA GLY A 137 -14.16 15.74 -30.32
C GLY A 137 -14.29 17.28 -30.38
N ASN A 138 -15.49 17.82 -30.54
CA ASN A 138 -15.74 19.25 -30.52
C ASN A 138 -16.10 19.70 -29.10
N SER A 139 -15.42 20.74 -28.59
CA SER A 139 -15.72 21.31 -27.27
C SER A 139 -17.12 21.92 -27.29
N VAL A 140 -17.89 21.68 -26.24
CA VAL A 140 -19.26 22.17 -26.05
C VAL A 140 -19.42 22.77 -24.66
N GLU A 141 -20.23 23.82 -24.57
CA GLU A 141 -20.63 24.36 -23.29
C GLU A 141 -21.66 23.44 -22.62
N PRO A 142 -21.64 23.31 -21.28
CA PRO A 142 -22.60 22.50 -20.54
C PRO A 142 -24.05 22.93 -20.80
N SER A 143 -24.84 22.03 -21.38
CA SER A 143 -26.30 22.24 -21.56
C SER A 143 -27.02 22.29 -20.21
N GLU A 144 -28.23 22.86 -20.17
CA GLU A 144 -29.04 22.93 -18.93
C GLU A 144 -29.33 21.52 -18.37
N SER A 145 -29.52 20.52 -19.21
CA SER A 145 -29.73 19.13 -18.78
C SER A 145 -28.48 18.52 -18.17
N LEU A 146 -27.28 18.81 -18.74
CA LEU A 146 -26.01 18.40 -18.15
C LEU A 146 -25.82 19.10 -16.79
N LYS A 147 -26.07 20.38 -16.71
CA LYS A 147 -25.99 21.15 -15.45
C LYS A 147 -26.94 20.60 -14.38
N GLN A 148 -28.19 20.25 -14.73
CA GLN A 148 -29.11 19.60 -13.81
C GLN A 148 -28.59 18.24 -13.32
N LEU A 149 -28.09 17.40 -14.22
CA LEU A 149 -27.55 16.09 -13.90
C LEU A 149 -26.38 16.19 -12.92
N VAL A 150 -25.35 17.00 -13.23
CA VAL A 150 -24.16 17.11 -12.38
C VAL A 150 -24.45 17.81 -11.04
N ARG A 151 -25.39 18.74 -11.02
CA ARG A 151 -25.87 19.37 -9.78
C ARG A 151 -26.57 18.35 -8.88
N GLY A 152 -27.51 17.54 -9.42
CA GLY A 152 -28.17 16.49 -8.65
C GLY A 152 -27.18 15.45 -8.12
N ALA A 153 -26.24 14.99 -8.97
CA ALA A 153 -25.20 14.06 -8.56
C ALA A 153 -24.32 14.62 -7.42
N THR A 154 -23.99 15.92 -7.47
CA THR A 154 -23.20 16.58 -6.42
C THR A 154 -23.98 16.74 -5.11
N LEU A 155 -25.24 17.10 -5.18
CA LEU A 155 -26.10 17.23 -4.00
C LEU A 155 -26.32 15.87 -3.30
N ALA A 156 -26.40 14.79 -4.07
CA ALA A 156 -26.49 13.43 -3.54
C ALA A 156 -25.16 12.88 -2.97
N SER A 157 -24.04 13.54 -3.21
CA SER A 157 -22.72 13.09 -2.76
C SER A 157 -22.34 13.69 -1.41
N ASP A 158 -21.59 12.94 -0.59
CA ASP A 158 -20.99 13.41 0.67
C ASP A 158 -19.51 13.79 0.51
N ALA A 159 -18.90 13.41 -0.60
CA ALA A 159 -17.51 13.71 -0.88
C ALA A 159 -17.26 15.20 -1.13
N HIS A 160 -16.08 15.66 -0.75
CA HIS A 160 -15.61 17.02 -0.97
C HIS A 160 -14.24 17.01 -1.64
N ILE A 161 -13.99 17.94 -2.57
CA ILE A 161 -12.67 18.19 -3.13
C ILE A 161 -11.95 19.25 -2.31
N VAL A 162 -10.68 18.98 -2.00
CA VAL A 162 -9.80 19.87 -1.25
C VAL A 162 -8.47 20.00 -1.96
N HIS A 163 -7.90 21.20 -1.94
CA HIS A 163 -6.56 21.45 -2.45
C HIS A 163 -5.55 21.27 -1.32
N GLY A 164 -4.57 20.38 -1.50
CA GLY A 164 -3.51 20.12 -0.52
C GLY A 164 -2.46 21.22 -0.54
N GLU A 165 -2.21 21.83 0.61
CA GLU A 165 -1.20 22.90 0.75
C GLU A 165 0.24 22.34 0.65
N SER A 166 0.46 21.07 1.08
CA SER A 166 1.78 20.46 1.16
C SER A 166 2.28 19.90 -0.18
N ASP A 167 1.39 19.43 -1.03
CA ASP A 167 1.74 18.73 -2.29
C ASP A 167 1.18 19.42 -3.53
N ASN A 168 0.44 20.54 -3.34
CA ASN A 168 -0.19 21.33 -4.40
C ASN A 168 -1.08 20.49 -5.34
N ARG A 169 -1.78 19.48 -4.77
CA ARG A 169 -2.65 18.56 -5.51
C ARG A 169 -4.09 18.62 -4.99
N TRP A 170 -5.00 18.24 -5.86
CA TRP A 170 -6.40 18.06 -5.49
C TRP A 170 -6.63 16.67 -4.93
N HIS A 171 -7.33 16.60 -3.81
CA HIS A 171 -7.70 15.37 -3.11
C HIS A 171 -9.21 15.31 -2.90
N VAL A 172 -9.73 14.09 -2.73
CA VAL A 172 -11.10 13.84 -2.30
C VAL A 172 -11.11 13.42 -0.84
N LYS A 173 -12.00 14.05 -0.06
CA LYS A 173 -12.41 13.56 1.25
C LYS A 173 -13.78 12.93 1.09
N GLY A 174 -13.91 11.62 1.30
CA GLY A 174 -15.10 10.82 1.11
C GLY A 174 -14.89 9.69 0.11
N ASP A 175 -15.98 9.13 -0.42
CA ASP A 175 -15.92 8.05 -1.40
C ASP A 175 -15.32 8.53 -2.74
N PRO A 176 -14.38 7.77 -3.34
CA PRO A 176 -13.77 8.14 -4.62
C PRO A 176 -14.77 8.28 -5.78
N THR A 177 -15.83 7.48 -5.79
CA THR A 177 -16.87 7.54 -6.83
C THR A 177 -17.65 8.83 -6.74
N GLU A 178 -18.08 9.19 -5.54
CA GLU A 178 -18.74 10.48 -5.29
C GLU A 178 -17.82 11.67 -5.59
N GLY A 179 -16.53 11.56 -5.20
CA GLY A 179 -15.51 12.54 -5.54
C GLY A 179 -15.39 12.80 -7.03
N ALA A 180 -15.46 11.76 -7.85
CA ALA A 180 -15.45 11.89 -9.31
C ALA A 180 -16.66 12.67 -9.83
N LEU A 181 -17.85 12.50 -9.23
CA LEU A 181 -19.07 13.24 -9.58
C LEU A 181 -18.94 14.72 -9.20
N VAL A 182 -18.43 15.01 -8.00
CA VAL A 182 -18.17 16.38 -7.53
C VAL A 182 -17.15 17.09 -8.43
N VAL A 183 -16.09 16.39 -8.87
CA VAL A 183 -15.13 16.94 -9.83
C VAL A 183 -15.76 17.22 -11.19
N ALA A 184 -16.62 16.32 -11.69
CA ALA A 184 -17.33 16.54 -12.96
C ALA A 184 -18.24 17.78 -12.88
N ALA A 185 -18.91 17.99 -11.74
CA ALA A 185 -19.72 19.20 -11.51
C ALA A 185 -18.86 20.47 -11.42
N ALA A 186 -17.69 20.39 -10.78
CA ALA A 186 -16.76 21.53 -10.71
C ALA A 186 -16.26 21.94 -12.11
N LYS A 187 -16.02 20.97 -13.01
CA LYS A 187 -15.73 21.23 -14.44
C LYS A 187 -16.87 21.90 -15.17
N ALA A 188 -18.13 21.70 -14.74
CA ALA A 188 -19.31 22.39 -15.26
C ALA A 188 -19.59 23.73 -14.55
N GLY A 189 -18.70 24.19 -13.67
CA GLY A 189 -18.81 25.46 -12.96
C GLY A 189 -19.58 25.41 -11.62
N PHE A 190 -19.87 24.22 -11.10
CA PHE A 190 -20.57 24.08 -9.82
C PHE A 190 -19.61 23.74 -8.69
N ARG A 191 -19.68 24.49 -7.60
CA ARG A 191 -18.91 24.19 -6.38
C ARG A 191 -19.84 23.60 -5.32
N LYS A 192 -19.47 22.42 -4.80
CA LYS A 192 -20.30 21.71 -3.80
C LYS A 192 -20.67 22.60 -2.61
N ILE A 193 -19.72 23.36 -2.07
CA ILE A 193 -19.99 24.28 -0.92
C ILE A 193 -21.06 25.32 -1.24
N GLU A 194 -21.11 25.79 -2.48
CA GLU A 194 -22.14 26.79 -2.91
C GLU A 194 -23.49 26.10 -3.14
N LEU A 195 -23.48 24.89 -3.71
CA LEU A 195 -24.70 24.10 -3.88
C LEU A 195 -25.32 23.71 -2.54
N ASP A 196 -24.51 23.25 -1.57
CA ASP A 196 -25.00 22.87 -0.24
C ASP A 196 -25.65 24.08 0.52
N LYS A 197 -25.14 25.29 0.27
CA LYS A 197 -25.73 26.50 0.82
C LYS A 197 -27.05 26.89 0.13
N SER A 198 -27.11 26.74 -1.21
CA SER A 198 -28.27 27.10 -2.01
C SER A 198 -29.40 26.07 -1.91
N TYR A 199 -29.05 24.81 -1.71
CA TYR A 199 -29.94 23.66 -1.64
C TYR A 199 -29.63 22.81 -0.39
N PRO A 200 -29.97 23.31 0.81
CA PRO A 200 -29.65 22.58 2.04
C PRO A 200 -30.31 21.21 2.07
N ARG A 201 -29.52 20.19 2.43
CA ARG A 201 -30.02 18.83 2.67
C ARG A 201 -30.85 18.83 3.95
N VAL A 202 -32.09 18.35 3.88
CA VAL A 202 -33.01 18.31 5.02
C VAL A 202 -33.26 16.91 5.54
N ASN A 203 -33.06 15.88 4.70
CA ASN A 203 -33.16 14.49 5.11
C ASN A 203 -32.45 13.58 4.09
N GLU A 204 -32.24 12.31 4.45
CA GLU A 204 -31.70 11.28 3.55
C GLU A 204 -32.27 9.91 3.85
N ILE A 205 -32.33 9.07 2.83
CA ILE A 205 -32.48 7.63 2.93
C ILE A 205 -31.11 7.06 2.59
N PRO A 206 -30.36 6.51 3.58
CA PRO A 206 -28.98 6.10 3.37
C PRO A 206 -28.86 4.91 2.42
N PHE A 207 -27.69 4.75 1.82
CA PHE A 207 -27.38 3.62 0.96
C PHE A 207 -27.49 2.30 1.73
N THR A 208 -28.16 1.34 1.11
CA THR A 208 -28.15 -0.05 1.61
C THR A 208 -27.69 -1.02 0.53
N SER A 209 -27.00 -2.09 0.93
CA SER A 209 -26.58 -3.14 0.00
C SER A 209 -27.75 -3.90 -0.63
N GLU A 210 -28.93 -3.84 -0.03
CA GLU A 210 -30.14 -4.49 -0.53
C GLU A 210 -30.78 -3.67 -1.65
N THR A 211 -30.95 -2.38 -1.45
CA THR A 211 -31.59 -1.47 -2.41
C THR A 211 -30.64 -0.94 -3.47
N LYS A 212 -29.32 -0.94 -3.20
CA LYS A 212 -28.26 -0.41 -4.08
C LYS A 212 -28.46 1.05 -4.48
N ARG A 213 -29.11 1.83 -3.60
CA ARG A 213 -29.41 3.25 -3.85
C ARG A 213 -29.44 4.04 -2.56
N MET A 214 -29.20 5.35 -2.69
CA MET A 214 -29.35 6.36 -1.67
C MET A 214 -30.26 7.45 -2.23
N THR A 215 -30.99 8.14 -1.37
CA THR A 215 -31.81 9.30 -1.77
C THR A 215 -31.57 10.43 -0.77
N THR A 216 -31.27 11.62 -1.27
CA THR A 216 -31.14 12.84 -0.46
C THR A 216 -32.26 13.79 -0.75
N LEU A 217 -32.76 14.47 0.27
CA LEU A 217 -33.84 15.44 0.16
C LEU A 217 -33.28 16.83 0.44
N HIS A 218 -33.59 17.76 -0.44
CA HIS A 218 -33.08 19.13 -0.39
C HIS A 218 -34.21 20.14 -0.45
N THR A 219 -34.01 21.31 0.15
CA THR A 219 -34.91 22.44 -0.02
C THR A 219 -34.53 23.20 -1.29
N MET A 220 -35.51 23.38 -2.18
CA MET A 220 -35.37 24.17 -3.40
C MET A 220 -36.62 25.04 -3.56
N ASP A 221 -36.46 26.36 -3.59
CA ASP A 221 -37.55 27.33 -3.74
C ASP A 221 -38.72 27.11 -2.75
N GLY A 222 -38.38 26.79 -1.49
CA GLY A 222 -39.36 26.53 -0.43
C GLY A 222 -40.07 25.18 -0.50
N ARG A 223 -39.66 24.29 -1.43
CA ARG A 223 -40.15 22.91 -1.58
C ARG A 223 -39.06 21.91 -1.26
N VAL A 224 -39.47 20.74 -0.78
CA VAL A 224 -38.54 19.62 -0.60
C VAL A 224 -38.55 18.77 -1.88
N VAL A 225 -37.38 18.54 -2.44
CA VAL A 225 -37.15 17.74 -3.64
C VAL A 225 -36.18 16.60 -3.32
N ALA A 226 -36.29 15.45 -4.04
CA ALA A 226 -35.45 14.29 -3.92
C ALA A 226 -34.59 14.08 -5.18
#